data_276380a41705dcef2eefdf53ef4acb76
#
_entry.id   276380a41705dcef2eefdf53ef4acb76
#
_cell.length_a   1.000
_cell.length_b   1.000
_cell.length_c   1.000
_cell.angle_alpha   90.00
_cell.angle_beta   90.00
_cell.angle_gamma   90.00
#
_symmetry.space_group_name_H-M   'P 1'
#
loop_
_entity.id
_entity.type
_entity.pdbx_description
1 polymer ?
#
loop_
_entity_poly.entity_id
_entity_poly.type
_entity_poly.pdbx_seq_one_letter_code
_entity_poly.pdbx_strand_id
1 'polypeptide(L)'
;MSGKSGWPVVDNLHDNTSEKGSHVVFKRMMQAMGVGGPSVETVLANPNCRPGGYLEGHVQVMGGDHATDIEYVAIGLITRVEVESGDSEYSSDQEFHRQRLTGSFRLDPGARHEIPFRFDVPWETPITEVYGQHLHGMTMGLTTELEVARAVDKSDLDAVAVHPLPAQEQILDALLRLGFRFSRADVERGHVYGVQQQLPFYQEIEFYPPAAYAGGINQLELTFIPTPHTLQVVLEIDKRGGLFTEGHDAFGSFNVDYATADRTDWARELDTWLRQSAQRRGLFF
;
A
#
# COMPACT_ATOMS: atom_id res chain seq x y z
N MET A 1 26.18 -16.84 -14.77
CA MET A 1 26.50 -15.41 -14.63
C MET A 1 25.22 -14.73 -14.15
N SER A 2 25.19 -14.45 -12.85
CA SER A 2 24.00 -13.91 -12.16
C SER A 2 23.99 -12.39 -12.31
N GLY A 3 23.14 -11.88 -13.20
CA GLY A 3 22.89 -10.45 -13.34
C GLY A 3 21.95 -9.96 -12.25
N LYS A 4 22.46 -9.23 -11.28
CA LYS A 4 21.65 -8.48 -10.33
C LYS A 4 21.06 -7.28 -11.06
N SER A 5 19.78 -7.33 -11.47
CA SER A 5 19.01 -6.17 -11.86
C SER A 5 18.54 -5.46 -10.57
N GLY A 6 19.38 -4.61 -10.03
CA GLY A 6 18.99 -3.76 -8.91
C GLY A 6 18.30 -2.50 -9.45
N TRP A 7 17.29 -2.01 -8.75
CA TRP A 7 16.85 -0.63 -8.88
C TRP A 7 18.06 0.29 -8.75
N PRO A 8 18.20 1.34 -9.59
CA PRO A 8 19.27 2.29 -9.40
C PRO A 8 19.14 2.90 -8.01
N VAL A 9 20.19 2.75 -7.20
CA VAL A 9 20.34 3.49 -5.95
C VAL A 9 20.39 4.95 -6.34
N VAL A 10 19.36 5.70 -5.98
CA VAL A 10 19.41 7.17 -6.10
C VAL A 10 20.29 7.62 -4.95
N ASP A 11 21.49 8.09 -5.25
CA ASP A 11 22.39 8.70 -4.26
C ASP A 11 21.62 9.80 -3.51
N ASN A 12 21.42 9.58 -2.22
CA ASN A 12 20.85 10.54 -1.30
C ASN A 12 21.65 11.82 -1.25
N LEU A 13 21.21 12.83 -2.00
CA LEU A 13 21.57 14.22 -1.71
C LEU A 13 20.41 14.88 -0.96
N HIS A 14 20.57 14.85 0.38
CA HIS A 14 19.92 15.75 1.33
C HIS A 14 18.39 15.94 1.24
N ASP A 15 17.64 15.09 1.94
CA ASP A 15 16.66 15.67 2.85
C ASP A 15 16.49 14.80 4.12
N ASN A 16 17.09 15.24 5.20
CA ASN A 16 17.21 14.52 6.49
C ASN A 16 16.04 14.89 7.44
N THR A 17 14.89 15.32 6.90
CA THR A 17 13.78 15.82 7.72
C THR A 17 12.50 14.99 7.64
N SER A 18 12.28 14.16 6.58
CA SER A 18 11.04 13.39 6.44
C SER A 18 11.08 11.99 7.08
N GLU A 19 12.24 11.31 7.07
CA GLU A 19 12.38 9.97 7.69
C GLU A 19 12.17 9.96 9.21
N LYS A 20 12.49 11.06 9.90
CA LYS A 20 12.23 11.18 11.34
C LYS A 20 10.74 11.28 11.68
N GLY A 21 9.89 11.73 10.76
CA GLY A 21 8.46 11.86 10.97
C GLY A 21 7.72 10.51 11.00
N SER A 22 8.03 9.60 10.09
CA SER A 22 7.37 8.30 9.98
C SER A 22 7.68 7.39 11.18
N HIS A 23 8.95 7.24 11.55
CA HIS A 23 9.35 6.48 12.76
C HIS A 23 8.83 7.09 14.08
N VAL A 24 8.61 8.39 14.12
CA VAL A 24 8.14 9.08 15.32
C VAL A 24 6.63 8.93 15.53
N VAL A 25 5.84 8.83 14.43
CA VAL A 25 4.39 8.62 14.52
C VAL A 25 4.10 7.20 15.03
N PHE A 26 4.76 6.17 14.48
CA PHE A 26 4.65 4.79 14.98
C PHE A 26 5.09 4.66 16.45
N LYS A 27 6.13 5.37 16.87
CA LYS A 27 6.64 5.35 18.25
C LYS A 27 5.74 6.08 19.26
N ARG A 28 4.90 7.03 18.84
CA ARG A 28 4.01 7.77 19.73
C ARG A 28 2.73 7.01 20.11
N MET A 29 2.25 6.09 19.27
CA MET A 29 1.10 5.24 19.64
C MET A 29 1.43 4.27 20.77
N MET A 30 2.67 3.79 20.88
CA MET A 30 3.12 2.91 21.98
C MET A 30 3.20 3.59 23.36
N GLN A 31 3.09 4.91 23.48
CA GLN A 31 3.29 5.63 24.75
C GLN A 31 2.02 5.95 25.55
N ALA A 32 0.85 5.53 25.12
CA ALA A 32 -0.41 5.74 25.86
C ALA A 32 -0.70 4.63 26.89
N MET A 33 0.32 3.99 27.45
CA MET A 33 0.14 3.06 28.57
C MET A 33 -0.14 3.85 29.85
N GLY A 34 -1.43 3.90 30.23
CA GLY A 34 -1.79 4.33 31.58
C GLY A 34 -1.12 3.42 32.60
N VAL A 35 -0.46 4.01 33.61
CA VAL A 35 0.18 3.26 34.70
C VAL A 35 -0.86 2.34 35.35
N GLY A 36 -0.60 1.01 35.42
CA GLY A 36 -1.45 0.04 36.08
C GLY A 36 -2.65 -0.51 35.29
N GLY A 37 -2.86 -0.12 34.04
CA GLY A 37 -3.91 -0.68 33.17
C GLY A 37 -3.46 -1.93 32.40
N PRO A 38 -4.41 -2.62 31.70
CA PRO A 38 -4.05 -3.72 30.80
C PRO A 38 -3.18 -3.26 29.65
N SER A 39 -2.44 -4.19 29.05
CA SER A 39 -1.65 -3.96 27.83
C SER A 39 -1.95 -4.99 26.77
N VAL A 40 -1.70 -4.61 25.52
CA VAL A 40 -1.84 -5.46 24.34
C VAL A 40 -0.57 -5.35 23.51
N GLU A 41 -0.13 -6.47 22.94
CA GLU A 41 1.02 -6.57 22.04
C GLU A 41 0.71 -7.64 20.99
N THR A 42 1.04 -7.38 19.74
CA THR A 42 0.87 -8.33 18.65
C THR A 42 2.21 -8.90 18.22
N VAL A 43 2.25 -10.19 18.04
CA VAL A 43 3.42 -10.90 17.54
C VAL A 43 3.07 -11.56 16.22
N LEU A 44 3.55 -10.97 15.13
CA LEU A 44 3.42 -11.56 13.79
C LEU A 44 4.43 -12.71 13.63
N ALA A 45 3.95 -13.87 13.17
CA ALA A 45 4.82 -15.00 12.81
C ALA A 45 5.71 -14.65 11.61
N ASN A 46 5.16 -13.87 10.67
CA ASN A 46 5.87 -13.30 9.53
C ASN A 46 5.19 -11.97 9.17
N PRO A 47 5.89 -10.84 9.19
CA PRO A 47 5.34 -9.54 8.82
C PRO A 47 5.23 -9.33 7.31
N ASN A 48 5.58 -10.33 6.49
CA ASN A 48 5.55 -10.25 5.04
C ASN A 48 4.30 -10.94 4.50
N CYS A 49 3.58 -10.27 3.61
CA CYS A 49 2.41 -10.83 2.94
C CYS A 49 2.34 -10.40 1.46
N ARG A 50 1.29 -10.81 0.78
CA ARG A 50 0.92 -10.39 -0.59
C ARG A 50 -0.57 -10.08 -0.63
N PRO A 51 -1.06 -9.26 -1.58
CA PRO A 51 -2.48 -9.11 -1.84
C PRO A 51 -3.18 -10.47 -2.01
N GLY A 52 -4.34 -10.66 -1.38
CA GLY A 52 -5.07 -11.93 -1.37
C GLY A 52 -4.43 -13.05 -0.54
N GLY A 53 -3.31 -12.78 0.15
CA GLY A 53 -2.67 -13.70 1.08
C GLY A 53 -3.21 -13.58 2.50
N TYR A 54 -2.38 -13.87 3.50
CA TYR A 54 -2.77 -13.76 4.92
C TYR A 54 -1.57 -13.41 5.81
N LEU A 55 -1.87 -12.90 6.99
CA LEU A 55 -0.96 -12.75 8.12
C LEU A 55 -1.38 -13.71 9.23
N GLU A 56 -0.40 -14.26 9.93
CA GLU A 56 -0.62 -15.13 11.10
C GLU A 56 0.21 -14.65 12.28
N GLY A 57 -0.32 -14.87 13.47
CA GLY A 57 0.35 -14.48 14.70
C GLY A 57 -0.52 -14.74 15.92
N HIS A 58 -0.20 -14.05 16.98
CA HIS A 58 -1.02 -14.04 18.18
C HIS A 58 -0.99 -12.67 18.85
N VAL A 59 -2.10 -12.30 19.46
CA VAL A 59 -2.19 -11.12 20.31
C VAL A 59 -1.98 -11.53 21.76
N GLN A 60 -1.04 -10.89 22.45
CA GLN A 60 -0.79 -11.03 23.87
C GLN A 60 -1.54 -9.95 24.64
N VAL A 61 -2.43 -10.33 25.53
CA VAL A 61 -3.15 -9.42 26.42
C VAL A 61 -2.70 -9.68 27.85
N MET A 62 -2.23 -8.64 28.52
CA MET A 62 -1.76 -8.68 29.91
C MET A 62 -2.69 -7.87 30.79
N GLY A 63 -3.16 -8.46 31.89
CA GLY A 63 -3.91 -7.77 32.93
C GLY A 63 -3.04 -6.77 33.71
N GLY A 64 -3.64 -5.64 34.03
CA GLY A 64 -3.02 -4.62 34.88
C GLY A 64 -3.14 -4.93 36.37
N ASP A 65 -3.11 -3.88 37.20
CA ASP A 65 -3.19 -3.98 38.67
C ASP A 65 -4.57 -4.37 39.19
N HIS A 66 -5.62 -4.18 38.36
CA HIS A 66 -7.00 -4.44 38.72
C HIS A 66 -7.70 -5.28 37.64
N ALA A 67 -8.69 -6.08 38.07
CA ALA A 67 -9.52 -6.83 37.15
C ALA A 67 -10.29 -5.86 36.24
N THR A 68 -10.28 -6.13 34.93
CA THR A 68 -10.82 -5.26 33.89
C THR A 68 -11.76 -6.04 32.98
N ASP A 69 -12.90 -5.45 32.63
CA ASP A 69 -13.80 -6.04 31.66
C ASP A 69 -13.38 -5.57 30.24
N ILE A 70 -13.03 -6.52 29.41
CA ILE A 70 -12.67 -6.32 27.99
C ILE A 70 -13.93 -6.57 27.16
N GLU A 71 -14.23 -5.67 26.22
CA GLU A 71 -15.35 -5.83 25.31
C GLU A 71 -14.99 -6.70 24.12
N TYR A 72 -13.81 -6.47 23.55
CA TYR A 72 -13.24 -7.31 22.50
C TYR A 72 -11.76 -7.01 22.28
N VAL A 73 -11.13 -7.89 21.51
CA VAL A 73 -9.84 -7.65 20.84
C VAL A 73 -10.11 -7.67 19.33
N ALA A 74 -9.57 -6.70 18.61
CA ALA A 74 -9.66 -6.64 17.15
C ALA A 74 -8.30 -6.28 16.53
N ILE A 75 -8.10 -6.71 15.30
CA ILE A 75 -6.96 -6.34 14.48
C ILE A 75 -7.44 -5.73 13.16
N GLY A 76 -6.64 -4.84 12.56
CA GLY A 76 -7.00 -4.19 11.30
C GLY A 76 -5.77 -3.76 10.51
N LEU A 77 -5.86 -3.76 9.18
CA LEU A 77 -4.84 -3.15 8.33
C LEU A 77 -5.07 -1.65 8.23
N ILE A 78 -3.98 -0.90 8.35
CA ILE A 78 -3.97 0.55 8.27
C ILE A 78 -2.89 1.00 7.28
N THR A 79 -3.22 1.99 6.46
CA THR A 79 -2.29 2.64 5.52
C THR A 79 -2.48 4.15 5.56
N ARG A 80 -1.49 4.90 5.07
CA ARG A 80 -1.61 6.34 4.86
C ARG A 80 -2.23 6.60 3.52
N VAL A 81 -3.25 7.47 3.50
CA VAL A 81 -4.01 7.84 2.31
C VAL A 81 -3.90 9.35 2.12
N GLU A 82 -3.61 9.78 0.90
CA GLU A 82 -3.67 11.17 0.46
C GLU A 82 -5.11 11.54 0.12
N VAL A 83 -5.51 12.72 0.56
CA VAL A 83 -6.88 13.23 0.40
C VAL A 83 -6.80 14.62 -0.20
N GLU A 84 -7.26 14.76 -1.42
CA GLU A 84 -7.46 16.07 -2.04
C GLU A 84 -8.73 16.73 -1.50
N SER A 85 -8.62 17.99 -1.09
CA SER A 85 -9.76 18.81 -0.65
C SER A 85 -9.62 20.25 -1.17
N GLY A 86 -10.18 20.51 -2.33
CA GLY A 86 -10.03 21.80 -3.03
C GLY A 86 -8.58 22.06 -3.40
N ASP A 87 -7.99 23.17 -2.91
CA ASP A 87 -6.58 23.54 -3.18
C ASP A 87 -5.59 22.96 -2.15
N SER A 88 -6.04 22.07 -1.27
CA SER A 88 -5.20 21.49 -0.20
C SER A 88 -5.16 19.98 -0.31
N GLU A 89 -3.96 19.45 -0.15
CA GLU A 89 -3.67 18.01 -0.04
C GLU A 89 -3.24 17.73 1.40
N TYR A 90 -3.77 16.68 2.00
CA TYR A 90 -3.34 16.21 3.31
C TYR A 90 -3.39 14.68 3.37
N SER A 91 -2.54 14.09 4.17
CA SER A 91 -2.55 12.65 4.39
C SER A 91 -3.18 12.29 5.72
N SER A 92 -3.89 11.16 5.76
CA SER A 92 -4.48 10.59 6.96
C SER A 92 -4.29 9.09 7.01
N ASP A 93 -4.14 8.55 8.22
CA ASP A 93 -4.10 7.11 8.41
C ASP A 93 -5.53 6.55 8.29
N GLN A 94 -5.71 5.52 7.48
CA GLN A 94 -7.00 4.86 7.23
C GLN A 94 -6.92 3.37 7.49
N GLU A 95 -7.70 2.89 8.47
CA GLU A 95 -8.00 1.47 8.65
C GLU A 95 -9.00 1.05 7.56
N PHE A 96 -8.73 -0.06 6.85
CA PHE A 96 -9.53 -0.46 5.69
C PHE A 96 -10.01 -1.92 5.72
N HIS A 97 -9.46 -2.73 6.60
CA HIS A 97 -9.91 -4.11 6.83
C HIS A 97 -9.73 -4.46 8.29
N ARG A 98 -10.80 -4.98 8.93
CA ARG A 98 -10.82 -5.22 10.37
C ARG A 98 -11.42 -6.59 10.69
N GLN A 99 -10.80 -7.28 11.64
CA GLN A 99 -11.28 -8.57 12.15
C GLN A 99 -11.37 -8.52 13.68
N ARG A 100 -12.53 -8.82 14.20
CA ARG A 100 -12.72 -9.03 15.64
C ARG A 100 -12.28 -10.44 16.01
N LEU A 101 -11.36 -10.55 16.97
CA LEU A 101 -10.78 -11.82 17.40
C LEU A 101 -11.55 -12.45 18.56
N THR A 102 -12.09 -11.62 19.47
CA THR A 102 -12.80 -12.12 20.67
C THR A 102 -14.14 -11.42 20.88
N GLY A 103 -15.00 -12.06 21.66
CA GLY A 103 -16.09 -11.39 22.39
C GLY A 103 -15.59 -10.76 23.68
N SER A 104 -16.53 -10.40 24.56
CA SER A 104 -16.22 -9.85 25.87
C SER A 104 -15.70 -10.92 26.83
N PHE A 105 -14.74 -10.54 27.67
CA PHE A 105 -14.19 -11.38 28.73
C PHE A 105 -13.69 -10.54 29.89
N ARG A 106 -13.56 -11.17 31.06
CA ARG A 106 -12.92 -10.55 32.22
C ARG A 106 -11.44 -10.89 32.25
N LEU A 107 -10.62 -9.87 32.39
CA LEU A 107 -9.17 -9.97 32.50
C LEU A 107 -8.76 -9.73 33.96
N ASP A 108 -8.27 -10.78 34.62
CA ASP A 108 -7.85 -10.69 36.01
C ASP A 108 -6.49 -9.97 36.12
N PRO A 109 -6.13 -9.41 37.30
CA PRO A 109 -4.86 -8.75 37.51
C PRO A 109 -3.67 -9.66 37.19
N GLY A 110 -2.77 -9.18 36.35
CA GLY A 110 -1.56 -9.92 35.94
C GLY A 110 -1.82 -11.16 35.08
N ALA A 111 -3.08 -11.45 34.73
CA ALA A 111 -3.40 -12.57 33.82
C ALA A 111 -2.84 -12.34 32.44
N ARG A 112 -2.43 -13.42 31.77
CA ARG A 112 -1.93 -13.41 30.39
C ARG A 112 -2.83 -14.25 29.50
N HIS A 113 -3.30 -13.65 28.43
CA HIS A 113 -4.07 -14.31 27.38
C HIS A 113 -3.30 -14.23 26.07
N GLU A 114 -3.23 -15.36 25.35
CA GLU A 114 -2.67 -15.44 24.00
C GLU A 114 -3.81 -15.80 23.06
N ILE A 115 -4.06 -14.95 22.08
CA ILE A 115 -5.17 -15.07 21.13
C ILE A 115 -4.56 -15.28 19.74
N PRO A 116 -4.47 -16.52 19.24
CA PRO A 116 -3.96 -16.78 17.90
C PRO A 116 -4.91 -16.24 16.85
N PHE A 117 -4.35 -15.78 15.72
CA PHE A 117 -5.14 -15.29 14.61
C PHE A 117 -4.56 -15.73 13.26
N ARG A 118 -5.45 -15.80 12.29
CA ARG A 118 -5.18 -15.72 10.87
C ARG A 118 -6.03 -14.60 10.30
N PHE A 119 -5.38 -13.69 9.59
CA PHE A 119 -5.98 -12.48 9.06
C PHE A 119 -5.80 -12.45 7.56
N ASP A 120 -6.90 -12.53 6.81
CA ASP A 120 -6.86 -12.51 5.35
C ASP A 120 -6.57 -11.09 4.85
N VAL A 121 -5.62 -10.97 3.93
CA VAL A 121 -5.21 -9.69 3.33
C VAL A 121 -6.08 -9.42 2.10
N PRO A 122 -6.78 -8.28 2.02
CA PRO A 122 -7.58 -7.94 0.86
C PRO A 122 -6.77 -7.95 -0.44
N TRP A 123 -7.42 -8.29 -1.56
CA TRP A 123 -6.74 -8.34 -2.86
C TRP A 123 -6.20 -6.98 -3.31
N GLU A 124 -6.92 -5.89 -3.05
CA GLU A 124 -6.54 -4.53 -3.43
C GLU A 124 -5.57 -3.85 -2.43
N THR A 125 -5.00 -4.62 -1.48
CA THR A 125 -4.05 -4.07 -0.52
C THR A 125 -2.83 -3.48 -1.27
N PRO A 126 -2.47 -2.21 -1.01
CA PRO A 126 -1.31 -1.57 -1.62
C PRO A 126 -0.01 -2.32 -1.34
N ILE A 127 0.86 -2.43 -2.34
CA ILE A 127 2.20 -3.01 -2.16
C ILE A 127 3.14 -1.98 -1.53
N THR A 128 4.01 -2.43 -0.65
CA THR A 128 5.00 -1.56 0.03
C THR A 128 6.43 -1.93 -0.26
N GLU A 129 6.65 -3.11 -0.85
CA GLU A 129 7.98 -3.64 -1.13
C GLU A 129 8.07 -4.11 -2.58
N VAL A 130 9.15 -3.75 -3.27
CA VAL A 130 9.46 -4.28 -4.62
C VAL A 130 10.94 -4.61 -4.68
N TYR A 131 11.30 -5.81 -5.13
CA TYR A 131 12.68 -6.33 -5.21
C TYR A 131 13.47 -6.23 -3.89
N GLY A 132 12.79 -6.36 -2.76
CA GLY A 132 13.39 -6.27 -1.42
C GLY A 132 13.74 -4.84 -1.00
N GLN A 133 13.16 -3.84 -1.67
CA GLN A 133 13.29 -2.44 -1.31
C GLN A 133 11.91 -1.86 -1.00
N HIS A 134 11.86 -1.09 0.07
CA HIS A 134 10.65 -0.36 0.45
C HIS A 134 10.32 0.72 -0.58
N LEU A 135 9.05 0.78 -1.00
CA LEU A 135 8.56 1.82 -1.89
C LEU A 135 8.43 3.14 -1.12
N HIS A 136 9.17 4.15 -1.58
CA HIS A 136 9.10 5.49 -0.98
C HIS A 136 7.68 6.06 -1.08
N GLY A 137 7.18 6.60 0.02
CA GLY A 137 5.82 7.13 0.15
C GLY A 137 4.83 6.15 0.79
N MET A 138 5.11 4.85 0.76
CA MET A 138 4.19 3.83 1.27
C MET A 138 4.35 3.57 2.77
N THR A 139 3.24 3.26 3.42
CA THR A 139 3.20 2.74 4.79
C THR A 139 2.12 1.68 4.91
N MET A 140 2.38 0.62 5.66
CA MET A 140 1.38 -0.40 5.98
C MET A 140 1.64 -0.95 7.38
N GLY A 141 0.58 -1.09 8.17
CA GLY A 141 0.65 -1.67 9.50
C GLY A 141 -0.55 -2.55 9.81
N LEU A 142 -0.35 -3.46 10.76
CA LEU A 142 -1.41 -4.17 11.44
C LEU A 142 -1.64 -3.46 12.78
N THR A 143 -2.80 -2.84 12.96
CA THR A 143 -3.21 -2.27 14.23
C THR A 143 -3.95 -3.31 15.06
N THR A 144 -3.72 -3.28 16.36
CA THR A 144 -4.44 -4.12 17.33
C THR A 144 -5.11 -3.21 18.35
N GLU A 145 -6.37 -3.46 18.61
CA GLU A 145 -7.18 -2.74 19.58
C GLU A 145 -7.70 -3.67 20.66
N LEU A 146 -7.49 -3.26 21.90
CA LEU A 146 -8.09 -3.84 23.09
C LEU A 146 -9.15 -2.87 23.61
N GLU A 147 -10.42 -3.15 23.32
CA GLU A 147 -11.54 -2.34 23.78
C GLU A 147 -11.84 -2.60 25.24
N VAL A 148 -11.65 -1.58 26.06
CA VAL A 148 -11.78 -1.66 27.53
C VAL A 148 -13.06 -0.98 27.97
N ALA A 149 -13.95 -1.72 28.64
CA ALA A 149 -15.20 -1.17 29.14
C ALA A 149 -14.98 0.04 30.06
N ARG A 150 -15.56 1.20 29.68
CA ARG A 150 -15.52 2.45 30.46
C ARG A 150 -14.13 3.03 30.72
N ALA A 151 -13.15 2.71 29.89
CA ALA A 151 -11.79 3.22 30.00
C ALA A 151 -11.27 3.60 28.60
N VAL A 152 -10.05 4.10 28.55
CA VAL A 152 -9.36 4.39 27.30
C VAL A 152 -8.81 3.07 26.73
N ASP A 153 -9.10 2.84 25.43
CA ASP A 153 -8.64 1.67 24.72
C ASP A 153 -7.11 1.61 24.62
N LYS A 154 -6.61 0.41 24.49
CA LYS A 154 -5.20 0.15 24.27
C LYS A 154 -4.99 -0.33 22.84
N SER A 155 -3.93 0.12 22.22
CA SER A 155 -3.60 -0.25 20.85
C SER A 155 -2.13 -0.55 20.69
N ASP A 156 -1.83 -1.37 19.69
CA ASP A 156 -0.50 -1.70 19.20
C ASP A 156 -0.48 -1.54 17.68
N LEU A 157 0.70 -1.35 17.09
CA LEU A 157 0.86 -1.17 15.66
C LEU A 157 2.17 -1.79 15.17
N ASP A 158 2.04 -2.81 14.36
CA ASP A 158 3.14 -3.56 13.75
C ASP A 158 3.29 -3.25 12.28
N ALA A 159 4.51 -2.97 11.83
CA ALA A 159 4.80 -2.77 10.42
C ALA A 159 4.59 -4.06 9.61
N VAL A 160 3.94 -3.94 8.45
CA VAL A 160 3.68 -5.03 7.51
C VAL A 160 4.33 -4.71 6.17
N ALA A 161 5.05 -5.68 5.61
CA ALA A 161 5.61 -5.61 4.27
C ALA A 161 4.70 -6.34 3.28
N VAL A 162 4.14 -5.60 2.32
CA VAL A 162 3.28 -6.15 1.28
C VAL A 162 4.05 -6.24 -0.04
N HIS A 163 4.34 -7.47 -0.46
CA HIS A 163 5.08 -7.76 -1.70
C HIS A 163 4.13 -7.90 -2.89
N PRO A 164 4.56 -7.55 -4.10
CA PRO A 164 3.73 -7.66 -5.29
C PRO A 164 3.40 -9.13 -5.63
N LEU A 165 2.28 -9.35 -6.28
CA LEU A 165 1.95 -10.60 -6.95
C LEU A 165 2.90 -10.83 -8.13
N PRO A 166 3.15 -12.09 -8.57
CA PRO A 166 3.99 -12.36 -9.73
C PRO A 166 3.59 -11.60 -11.00
N ALA A 167 2.28 -11.42 -11.23
CA ALA A 167 1.79 -10.65 -12.38
C ALA A 167 2.08 -9.14 -12.25
N GLN A 168 2.02 -8.57 -11.04
CA GLN A 168 2.44 -7.19 -10.78
C GLN A 168 3.93 -7.02 -11.02
N GLU A 169 4.76 -7.96 -10.53
CA GLU A 169 6.22 -7.95 -10.77
C GLU A 169 6.54 -7.95 -12.26
N GLN A 170 5.83 -8.73 -13.08
CA GLN A 170 6.06 -8.79 -14.54
C GLN A 170 5.77 -7.45 -15.23
N ILE A 171 4.73 -6.74 -14.82
CA ILE A 171 4.41 -5.41 -15.36
C ILE A 171 5.48 -4.39 -14.93
N LEU A 172 5.87 -4.40 -13.66
CA LEU A 172 6.95 -3.55 -13.16
C LEU A 172 8.27 -3.81 -13.89
N ASP A 173 8.65 -5.09 -14.06
CA ASP A 173 9.83 -5.49 -14.84
C ASP A 173 9.77 -5.01 -16.29
N ALA A 174 8.60 -5.06 -16.90
CA ALA A 174 8.42 -4.61 -18.28
C ALA A 174 8.66 -3.10 -18.41
N LEU A 175 8.15 -2.28 -17.49
CA LEU A 175 8.41 -0.84 -17.45
C LEU A 175 9.90 -0.53 -17.25
N LEU A 176 10.57 -1.25 -16.33
CA LEU A 176 12.01 -1.09 -16.13
C LEU A 176 12.82 -1.45 -17.38
N ARG A 177 12.47 -2.55 -18.07
CA ARG A 177 13.11 -2.94 -19.34
C ARG A 177 12.91 -1.91 -20.44
N LEU A 178 11.80 -1.19 -20.44
CA LEU A 178 11.54 -0.07 -21.35
C LEU A 178 12.31 1.21 -20.94
N GLY A 179 12.97 1.20 -19.79
CA GLY A 179 13.79 2.29 -19.28
C GLY A 179 13.06 3.30 -18.42
N PHE A 180 11.82 3.02 -18.03
CA PHE A 180 11.11 3.82 -17.03
C PHE A 180 11.82 3.71 -15.67
N ARG A 181 11.81 4.78 -14.90
CA ARG A 181 12.42 4.84 -13.57
C ARG A 181 11.38 5.18 -12.54
N PHE A 182 11.31 4.39 -11.47
CA PHE A 182 10.44 4.67 -10.34
C PHE A 182 10.69 6.08 -9.79
N SER A 183 9.61 6.77 -9.47
CA SER A 183 9.59 8.10 -8.84
C SER A 183 9.16 8.00 -7.38
N ARG A 184 7.90 7.77 -7.15
CA ARG A 184 7.27 7.59 -5.84
C ARG A 184 6.07 6.65 -5.96
N ALA A 185 5.51 6.28 -4.82
CA ALA A 185 4.20 5.67 -4.73
C ALA A 185 3.42 6.32 -3.59
N ASP A 186 2.11 6.40 -3.76
CA ASP A 186 1.18 6.91 -2.78
C ASP A 186 -0.14 6.14 -2.83
N VAL A 187 -1.06 6.48 -1.95
CA VAL A 187 -2.41 5.91 -1.90
C VAL A 187 -3.40 7.05 -1.94
N GLU A 188 -4.18 7.11 -3.01
CA GLU A 188 -5.15 8.14 -3.27
C GLU A 188 -6.55 7.75 -2.79
N ARG A 189 -7.23 8.67 -2.11
CA ARG A 189 -8.63 8.49 -1.73
C ARG A 189 -9.53 8.66 -2.94
N GLY A 190 -10.23 7.60 -3.31
CA GLY A 190 -11.14 7.67 -4.45
C GLY A 190 -11.35 6.34 -5.14
N HIS A 191 -11.84 6.42 -6.37
CA HIS A 191 -12.08 5.27 -7.21
C HIS A 191 -11.58 5.55 -8.62
N VAL A 192 -10.82 4.61 -9.17
CA VAL A 192 -10.33 4.67 -10.54
C VAL A 192 -11.51 4.57 -11.51
N TYR A 193 -11.58 5.49 -12.46
CA TYR A 193 -12.69 5.53 -13.41
C TYR A 193 -12.79 4.26 -14.26
N GLY A 194 -14.00 3.72 -14.38
CA GLY A 194 -14.28 2.55 -15.22
C GLY A 194 -13.77 1.20 -14.66
N VAL A 195 -13.36 1.17 -13.38
CA VAL A 195 -12.84 -0.01 -12.71
C VAL A 195 -13.76 -0.44 -11.57
N GLN A 196 -13.89 -1.74 -11.35
CA GLN A 196 -14.59 -2.28 -10.16
C GLN A 196 -13.60 -2.43 -9.02
N GLN A 197 -13.59 -1.44 -8.16
CA GLN A 197 -12.73 -1.34 -6.99
C GLN A 197 -13.55 -1.56 -5.73
N GLN A 198 -12.99 -2.26 -4.74
CA GLN A 198 -13.66 -2.55 -3.46
C GLN A 198 -13.22 -1.61 -2.34
N LEU A 199 -11.92 -1.23 -2.32
CA LEU A 199 -11.40 -0.31 -1.32
C LEU A 199 -11.74 1.15 -1.70
N PRO A 200 -11.91 2.06 -0.71
CA PRO A 200 -12.24 3.46 -0.96
C PRO A 200 -11.02 4.31 -1.37
N PHE A 201 -9.95 3.66 -1.75
CA PHE A 201 -8.68 4.25 -2.19
C PHE A 201 -7.97 3.29 -3.13
N TYR A 202 -6.98 3.78 -3.85
CA TYR A 202 -6.13 2.98 -4.74
C TYR A 202 -4.68 3.45 -4.64
N GLN A 203 -3.74 2.58 -5.02
CA GLN A 203 -2.32 2.91 -5.04
C GLN A 203 -1.93 3.42 -6.42
N GLU A 204 -1.20 4.53 -6.47
CA GLU A 204 -0.47 4.99 -7.64
C GLU A 204 1.03 4.72 -7.49
N ILE A 205 1.63 4.19 -8.56
CA ILE A 205 3.07 3.97 -8.66
C ILE A 205 3.55 4.79 -9.84
N GLU A 206 4.33 5.81 -9.55
CA GLU A 206 4.76 6.79 -10.53
C GLU A 206 6.11 6.46 -11.14
N PHE A 207 6.24 6.75 -12.42
CA PHE A 207 7.47 6.54 -13.18
C PHE A 207 7.85 7.74 -14.04
N TYR A 208 9.14 8.07 -14.06
CA TYR A 208 9.72 8.98 -15.04
C TYR A 208 10.00 8.23 -16.34
N PRO A 209 9.55 8.77 -17.50
CA PRO A 209 9.80 8.16 -18.79
C PRO A 209 11.26 8.31 -19.23
N PRO A 210 11.83 7.34 -19.99
CA PRO A 210 13.11 7.51 -20.68
C PRO A 210 12.95 8.46 -21.87
N ALA A 211 14.07 8.92 -22.43
CA ALA A 211 14.11 9.87 -23.54
C ALA A 211 13.26 9.45 -24.76
N ALA A 212 13.10 8.15 -24.98
CA ALA A 212 12.29 7.61 -26.08
C ALA A 212 10.80 7.99 -25.99
N TYR A 213 10.29 8.28 -24.81
CA TYR A 213 8.88 8.64 -24.56
C TYR A 213 8.71 10.06 -24.03
N ALA A 214 9.78 10.71 -23.56
CA ALA A 214 9.72 12.03 -22.91
C ALA A 214 9.18 13.17 -23.79
N GLY A 215 9.09 12.99 -25.11
CA GLY A 215 8.46 13.96 -26.02
C GLY A 215 6.94 14.02 -25.90
N GLY A 216 6.30 12.99 -25.32
CA GLY A 216 4.84 12.89 -25.19
C GLY A 216 4.33 12.50 -23.80
N ILE A 217 5.22 12.05 -22.93
CA ILE A 217 4.92 11.58 -21.57
C ILE A 217 5.80 12.35 -20.58
N ASN A 218 5.18 12.96 -19.58
CA ASN A 218 5.88 13.58 -18.46
C ASN A 218 6.11 12.57 -17.35
N GLN A 219 5.03 11.90 -17.00
CA GLN A 219 4.91 10.95 -15.91
C GLN A 219 3.97 9.84 -16.36
N LEU A 220 4.24 8.64 -15.94
CA LEU A 220 3.38 7.49 -16.09
C LEU A 220 2.98 7.04 -14.70
N GLU A 221 1.69 6.96 -14.44
CA GLU A 221 1.09 6.44 -13.23
C GLU A 221 0.53 5.05 -13.51
N LEU A 222 0.82 4.14 -12.58
CA LEU A 222 0.43 2.73 -12.66
C LEU A 222 -0.39 2.37 -11.44
N THR A 223 -1.62 1.92 -11.67
CA THR A 223 -2.52 1.39 -10.65
C THR A 223 -2.80 -0.08 -10.91
N PHE A 224 -2.75 -0.87 -9.86
CA PHE A 224 -3.09 -2.29 -9.88
C PHE A 224 -4.39 -2.55 -9.11
N ILE A 225 -5.35 -3.22 -9.75
CA ILE A 225 -6.58 -3.70 -9.11
C ILE A 225 -6.62 -5.23 -9.25
N PRO A 226 -5.98 -5.95 -8.32
CA PRO A 226 -5.97 -7.40 -8.33
C PRO A 226 -7.27 -7.97 -7.78
N THR A 227 -7.66 -9.11 -8.34
CA THR A 227 -8.78 -9.95 -7.91
C THR A 227 -8.28 -11.39 -7.69
N PRO A 228 -9.11 -12.32 -7.20
CA PRO A 228 -8.70 -13.73 -7.13
C PRO A 228 -8.31 -14.37 -8.47
N HIS A 229 -8.73 -13.82 -9.59
CA HIS A 229 -8.58 -14.45 -10.91
C HIS A 229 -7.74 -13.65 -11.89
N THR A 230 -7.79 -12.34 -11.80
CA THR A 230 -7.16 -11.42 -12.76
C THR A 230 -6.56 -10.22 -12.06
N LEU A 231 -5.57 -9.62 -12.69
CA LEU A 231 -5.04 -8.32 -12.34
C LEU A 231 -5.51 -7.30 -13.39
N GLN A 232 -6.33 -6.33 -13.03
CA GLN A 232 -6.54 -5.16 -13.88
C GLN A 232 -5.38 -4.19 -13.68
N VAL A 233 -4.75 -3.80 -14.78
CA VAL A 233 -3.68 -2.81 -14.84
C VAL A 233 -4.24 -1.54 -15.44
N VAL A 234 -4.05 -0.44 -14.76
CA VAL A 234 -4.44 0.89 -15.22
C VAL A 234 -3.18 1.72 -15.40
N LEU A 235 -3.09 2.40 -16.52
CA LEU A 235 -1.99 3.30 -16.87
C LEU A 235 -2.57 4.66 -17.17
N GLU A 236 -2.08 5.68 -16.48
CA GLU A 236 -2.38 7.07 -16.73
C GLU A 236 -1.12 7.81 -17.16
N ILE A 237 -1.24 8.63 -18.18
CA ILE A 237 -0.13 9.42 -18.68
C ILE A 237 -0.42 10.88 -18.39
N ASP A 238 0.37 11.47 -17.48
CA ASP A 238 0.41 12.93 -17.36
C ASP A 238 1.07 13.53 -18.59
N LYS A 239 0.30 14.34 -19.29
CA LYS A 239 0.75 15.07 -20.46
C LYS A 239 1.05 16.50 -20.06
N ARG A 240 2.22 17.03 -20.45
CA ARG A 240 2.55 18.45 -20.31
C ARG A 240 1.42 19.31 -20.91
N GLY A 241 0.44 19.66 -20.08
CA GLY A 241 -0.52 20.70 -20.36
C GLY A 241 0.19 22.06 -20.32
N GLY A 242 0.03 22.87 -21.37
CA GLY A 242 0.30 24.31 -21.23
C GLY A 242 -0.76 24.88 -20.27
N LEU A 243 -0.44 25.97 -19.59
CA LEU A 243 -1.17 26.68 -18.55
C LEU A 243 -2.69 26.96 -18.79
N PHE A 244 -3.32 26.44 -19.85
CA PHE A 244 -4.69 26.75 -20.25
C PHE A 244 -5.44 25.64 -21.01
N THR A 245 -4.97 24.41 -21.01
CA THR A 245 -5.74 23.30 -21.57
C THR A 245 -5.99 22.28 -20.48
N GLU A 246 -7.25 21.97 -20.22
CA GLU A 246 -7.66 20.74 -19.53
C GLU A 246 -7.01 19.59 -20.30
N GLY A 247 -5.91 19.08 -19.78
CA GLY A 247 -5.18 17.96 -20.36
C GLY A 247 -6.07 16.74 -20.25
N HIS A 248 -6.56 16.22 -21.36
CA HIS A 248 -7.14 14.89 -21.35
C HIS A 248 -5.97 13.92 -21.22
N ASP A 249 -5.74 13.43 -20.02
CA ASP A 249 -4.77 12.41 -19.73
C ASP A 249 -5.10 11.16 -20.55
N ALA A 250 -4.09 10.49 -21.10
CA ALA A 250 -4.35 9.26 -21.82
C ALA A 250 -4.45 8.14 -20.79
N PHE A 251 -5.65 7.64 -20.65
CA PHE A 251 -6.00 6.54 -19.79
C PHE A 251 -6.03 5.24 -20.60
N GLY A 252 -5.42 4.18 -20.07
CA GLY A 252 -5.50 2.84 -20.62
C GLY A 252 -5.67 1.81 -19.53
N SER A 253 -6.50 0.81 -19.78
CA SER A 253 -6.62 -0.31 -18.88
C SER A 253 -6.67 -1.64 -19.63
N PHE A 254 -6.11 -2.69 -19.04
CA PHE A 254 -6.16 -4.05 -19.55
C PHE A 254 -6.15 -5.07 -18.42
N ASN A 255 -6.62 -6.27 -18.71
CA ASN A 255 -6.61 -7.36 -17.73
C ASN A 255 -5.48 -8.35 -18.02
N VAL A 256 -4.82 -8.76 -16.96
CA VAL A 256 -3.81 -9.83 -16.93
C VAL A 256 -4.44 -11.05 -16.28
N ASP A 257 -4.59 -12.13 -17.05
CA ASP A 257 -4.98 -13.42 -16.51
C ASP A 257 -3.74 -14.09 -15.87
N TYR A 258 -3.82 -14.45 -14.61
CA TYR A 258 -2.71 -15.06 -13.87
C TYR A 258 -2.21 -16.35 -14.50
N ALA A 259 -3.08 -17.12 -15.17
CA ALA A 259 -2.71 -18.37 -15.81
C ALA A 259 -1.86 -18.19 -17.09
N THR A 260 -1.85 -16.98 -17.66
CA THR A 260 -1.17 -16.69 -18.94
C THR A 260 -0.17 -15.53 -18.84
N ALA A 261 -0.07 -14.90 -17.69
CA ALA A 261 0.76 -13.73 -17.46
C ALA A 261 2.24 -13.96 -17.84
N ASP A 262 2.78 -15.14 -17.55
CA ASP A 262 4.16 -15.54 -17.82
C ASP A 262 4.47 -15.79 -19.30
N ARG A 263 3.45 -15.88 -20.15
CA ARG A 263 3.58 -16.15 -21.59
C ARG A 263 3.51 -14.88 -22.45
N THR A 264 3.21 -13.76 -21.86
CA THR A 264 3.04 -12.48 -22.55
C THR A 264 4.32 -11.66 -22.50
N ASP A 265 4.73 -11.11 -23.63
CA ASP A 265 5.81 -10.14 -23.71
C ASP A 265 5.27 -8.74 -23.32
N TRP A 266 5.14 -8.50 -22.02
CA TRP A 266 4.60 -7.27 -21.47
C TRP A 266 5.38 -6.03 -21.90
N ALA A 267 6.69 -6.13 -22.09
CA ALA A 267 7.48 -4.99 -22.56
C ALA A 267 7.05 -4.57 -23.96
N ARG A 268 6.79 -5.52 -24.87
CA ARG A 268 6.30 -5.21 -26.21
C ARG A 268 4.87 -4.65 -26.20
N GLU A 269 3.97 -5.24 -25.40
CA GLU A 269 2.59 -4.78 -25.30
C GLU A 269 2.53 -3.35 -24.73
N LEU A 270 3.26 -3.07 -23.66
CA LEU A 270 3.36 -1.74 -23.07
C LEU A 270 4.01 -0.73 -24.03
N ASP A 271 5.12 -1.08 -24.70
CA ASP A 271 5.75 -0.20 -25.70
C ASP A 271 4.76 0.21 -26.81
N THR A 272 3.99 -0.77 -27.30
CA THR A 272 3.00 -0.52 -28.35
C THR A 272 1.94 0.47 -27.87
N TRP A 273 1.39 0.28 -26.68
CA TRP A 273 0.38 1.17 -26.12
C TRP A 273 0.94 2.57 -25.83
N LEU A 274 2.11 2.64 -25.21
CA LEU A 274 2.78 3.91 -24.86
C LEU A 274 3.06 4.75 -26.10
N ARG A 275 3.58 4.15 -27.20
CA ARG A 275 3.82 4.86 -28.46
C ARG A 275 2.55 5.36 -29.11
N GLN A 276 1.50 4.55 -29.13
CA GLN A 276 0.20 4.96 -29.66
C GLN A 276 -0.39 6.13 -28.87
N SER A 277 -0.31 6.09 -27.56
CA SER A 277 -0.81 7.13 -26.66
C SER A 277 -0.01 8.44 -26.78
N ALA A 278 1.32 8.34 -26.94
CA ALA A 278 2.18 9.49 -27.19
C ALA A 278 1.95 10.14 -28.57
N GLN A 279 1.64 9.36 -29.63
CA GLN A 279 1.46 9.84 -31.01
C GLN A 279 0.12 10.51 -31.27
N ARG A 280 -0.95 10.19 -30.52
CA ARG A 280 -2.29 10.80 -30.68
C ARG A 280 -2.33 12.33 -30.54
N ARG A 281 -1.22 12.97 -30.19
CA ARG A 281 -1.04 14.43 -30.17
C ARG A 281 -0.80 15.06 -31.53
N GLY A 282 -0.44 14.32 -32.56
CA GLY A 282 -0.01 14.87 -33.87
C GLY A 282 -1.15 15.13 -34.89
N LEU A 283 -2.41 14.88 -34.54
CA LEU A 283 -3.52 14.93 -35.53
C LEU A 283 -4.52 16.09 -35.34
N PHE A 284 -4.21 17.03 -34.47
CA PHE A 284 -5.04 18.25 -34.29
C PHE A 284 -4.16 19.51 -34.45
N PHE A 285 -3.64 19.72 -35.66
CA PHE A 285 -3.21 21.01 -36.18
C PHE A 285 -3.90 21.24 -37.53
#